data_0e6f1ec7c1788157637ec7f302b5aae2
#
_entry.id   0e6f1ec7c1788157637ec7f302b5aae2
#
_cell.length_a   1.000
_cell.length_b   1.000
_cell.length_c   1.000
_cell.angle_alpha   90.00
_cell.angle_beta   90.00
_cell.angle_gamma   90.00
#
_symmetry.space_group_name_H-M   'P 1'
#
loop_
_entity.id
_entity.type
_entity.pdbx_description
1 polymer ?
#
loop_
_entity_poly.entity_id
_entity_poly.type
_entity_poly.pdbx_seq_one_letter_code
_entity_poly.pdbx_strand_id
1 'polypeptide(L)'
;MEISDIKLRVNHNVNFNLEDVKIKNLLIIGNTINFFGFFNDDRINMMSMNKNDRYHYMWLLKRCKEKTNIYIIGESEECEYYTNLFNYFGSLGIRVNWKFMETKEPKDYLEKLSLLKNMKFDYIVGNPPFGSVGGDTLHLKCLDMVYNKFIKKMLIIMPWGFVTKDTRSFKKYQIKFAPKLQYVKEIAGNNFEGTRMGSAAIYEFTNEETETTILEDLSGKKTEKSDLTNISLFTSYEEEIIKYLESQGQQLIKCAGGHDHCTKRSLNKEGIFDENQIKKLINETIIKHSQHLYQYNSKTFLMVNIANGGMNGSFISSKNGLIFNHINDLINLFIERSNSTGYTIVILNSKKSAENCKIALQNPLLRFTCYKTQIDQNMTINKVYKYVPAINWEDERCLTDEGLLEMCGCPKDKAKEYAEYVKNYVEERDKEFESKKKRK
;
A
#
# COMPACT_ATOMS: atom_id res chain seq x y z
N MET A 1 11.48 -27.30 5.41
CA MET A 1 10.41 -26.51 4.74
C MET A 1 10.63 -26.67 3.25
N GLU A 2 9.73 -27.32 2.55
CA GLU A 2 9.87 -27.47 1.09
C GLU A 2 9.66 -26.10 0.44
N ILE A 3 10.45 -25.79 -0.57
CA ILE A 3 10.38 -24.56 -1.38
C ILE A 3 8.96 -24.35 -1.96
N SER A 4 8.13 -25.39 -1.95
CA SER A 4 6.71 -25.40 -2.33
C SER A 4 5.82 -24.45 -1.52
N ASP A 5 6.23 -24.05 -0.30
CA ASP A 5 5.38 -23.27 0.62
C ASP A 5 5.52 -21.76 0.44
N ILE A 6 6.51 -21.29 -0.33
CA ILE A 6 6.64 -19.87 -0.67
C ILE A 6 5.82 -19.59 -1.94
N LYS A 7 4.49 -19.55 -1.79
CA LYS A 7 3.57 -19.33 -2.91
C LYS A 7 3.30 -17.84 -3.15
N LEU A 8 4.07 -17.23 -4.01
CA LEU A 8 3.62 -16.03 -4.72
C LEU A 8 2.75 -16.46 -5.91
N ARG A 9 1.45 -16.27 -5.82
CA ARG A 9 0.54 -16.42 -6.96
C ARG A 9 0.41 -15.08 -7.66
N VAL A 10 1.25 -14.84 -8.65
CA VAL A 10 1.10 -13.71 -9.54
C VAL A 10 0.48 -14.18 -10.84
N ASN A 11 -0.76 -13.83 -11.06
CA ASN A 11 -1.53 -14.19 -12.26
C ASN A 11 -1.49 -13.11 -13.34
N HIS A 12 -0.43 -12.27 -13.41
CA HIS A 12 -0.37 -11.20 -14.40
C HIS A 12 0.91 -11.28 -15.22
N ASN A 13 0.76 -11.20 -16.54
CA ASN A 13 1.83 -11.09 -17.51
C ASN A 13 2.51 -9.72 -17.38
N VAL A 14 3.71 -9.68 -16.85
CA VAL A 14 4.56 -8.49 -16.85
C VAL A 14 5.59 -8.66 -17.97
N ASN A 15 5.36 -8.01 -19.08
CA ASN A 15 6.38 -7.87 -20.11
C ASN A 15 7.37 -6.78 -19.68
N PHE A 16 8.39 -7.14 -18.91
CA PHE A 16 9.57 -6.30 -18.81
C PHE A 16 10.41 -6.55 -20.07
N ASN A 17 10.47 -5.55 -20.92
CA ASN A 17 11.36 -5.57 -22.08
C ASN A 17 12.80 -5.35 -21.56
N LEU A 18 13.36 -6.39 -20.97
CA LEU A 18 14.77 -6.41 -20.58
C LEU A 18 15.56 -6.78 -21.82
N GLU A 19 16.18 -5.78 -22.43
CA GLU A 19 17.10 -5.97 -23.55
C GLU A 19 18.13 -7.09 -23.28
N ASP A 20 18.60 -7.74 -24.34
CA ASP A 20 19.62 -8.80 -24.32
C ASP A 20 20.99 -8.25 -23.87
N VAL A 21 21.10 -7.89 -22.61
CA VAL A 21 22.29 -7.24 -22.08
C VAL A 21 23.13 -8.21 -21.26
N LYS A 22 24.41 -8.29 -21.60
CA LYS A 22 25.40 -9.03 -20.81
C LYS A 22 25.56 -8.40 -19.43
N ILE A 23 25.36 -9.19 -18.37
CA ILE A 23 25.55 -8.78 -16.97
C ILE A 23 26.94 -9.21 -16.52
N LYS A 24 27.73 -8.26 -16.00
CA LYS A 24 29.00 -8.54 -15.32
C LYS A 24 28.79 -8.67 -13.81
N ASN A 25 28.06 -7.75 -13.22
CA ASN A 25 27.78 -7.72 -11.79
C ASN A 25 26.28 -7.60 -11.54
N LEU A 26 25.73 -8.52 -10.76
CA LEU A 26 24.34 -8.53 -10.32
C LEU A 26 24.28 -8.47 -8.79
N LEU A 27 23.40 -7.63 -8.26
CA LEU A 27 23.04 -7.62 -6.84
C LEU A 27 21.60 -8.09 -6.67
N ILE A 28 21.40 -9.07 -5.81
CA ILE A 28 20.10 -9.58 -5.40
C ILE A 28 19.91 -9.25 -3.91
N ILE A 29 18.78 -8.66 -3.54
CA ILE A 29 18.48 -8.25 -2.17
C ILE A 29 17.16 -8.89 -1.73
N GLY A 30 17.21 -9.74 -0.69
CA GLY A 30 16.06 -10.43 -0.13
C GLY A 30 15.44 -11.44 -1.08
N ASN A 31 14.26 -11.93 -0.70
CA ASN A 31 13.56 -12.97 -1.46
C ASN A 31 13.04 -12.42 -2.80
N THR A 32 13.75 -12.73 -3.86
CA THR A 32 13.40 -12.35 -5.23
C THR A 32 12.96 -13.53 -6.09
N ILE A 33 12.91 -14.72 -5.53
CA ILE A 33 12.56 -15.98 -6.25
C ILE A 33 11.22 -15.80 -6.96
N ASN A 34 10.27 -15.22 -6.24
CA ASN A 34 8.94 -14.96 -6.76
C ASN A 34 8.86 -13.74 -7.71
N PHE A 35 9.86 -12.87 -7.68
CA PHE A 35 9.95 -11.70 -8.54
C PHE A 35 10.07 -12.08 -10.01
N PHE A 36 10.77 -13.17 -10.30
CA PHE A 36 11.03 -13.66 -11.65
C PHE A 36 9.89 -14.52 -12.23
N GLY A 37 8.93 -14.91 -11.41
CA GLY A 37 7.71 -15.59 -11.85
C GLY A 37 6.79 -14.73 -12.73
N PHE A 38 7.11 -13.45 -12.87
CA PHE A 38 6.39 -12.52 -13.76
C PHE A 38 6.74 -12.66 -15.23
N PHE A 39 7.76 -13.44 -15.58
CA PHE A 39 8.17 -13.65 -16.96
C PHE A 39 7.49 -14.88 -17.55
N ASN A 40 6.49 -14.66 -18.38
CA ASN A 40 5.77 -15.75 -19.06
C ASN A 40 6.55 -16.17 -20.32
N ASP A 41 7.31 -17.27 -20.25
CA ASP A 41 7.83 -17.93 -21.43
C ASP A 41 7.38 -19.41 -21.41
N ASP A 42 6.27 -19.70 -22.07
CA ASP A 42 5.65 -21.05 -22.11
C ASP A 42 6.52 -22.10 -22.86
N ARG A 43 7.66 -21.69 -23.43
CA ARG A 43 8.56 -22.56 -24.20
C ARG A 43 9.50 -23.40 -23.34
N ILE A 44 9.44 -23.28 -22.01
CA ILE A 44 10.37 -23.94 -21.12
C ILE A 44 9.72 -25.14 -20.47
N ASN A 45 9.99 -26.30 -21.04
CA ASN A 45 9.54 -27.58 -20.50
C ASN A 45 10.63 -28.20 -19.63
N MET A 46 10.75 -27.75 -18.38
CA MET A 46 11.66 -28.33 -17.39
C MET A 46 10.81 -29.07 -16.35
N MET A 47 10.68 -30.38 -16.48
CA MET A 47 9.71 -31.23 -15.80
C MET A 47 9.84 -31.32 -14.27
N SER A 48 10.94 -30.88 -13.68
CA SER A 48 11.24 -31.07 -12.25
C SER A 48 11.20 -29.83 -11.38
N MET A 49 11.09 -28.65 -11.96
CA MET A 49 11.06 -27.38 -11.23
C MET A 49 9.65 -26.79 -11.16
N ASN A 50 9.29 -26.13 -10.07
CA ASN A 50 8.05 -25.36 -10.03
C ASN A 50 8.09 -24.18 -11.03
N LYS A 51 6.93 -23.61 -11.34
CA LYS A 51 6.81 -22.56 -12.38
C LYS A 51 7.68 -21.33 -12.07
N ASN A 52 7.76 -20.92 -10.81
CA ASN A 52 8.51 -19.72 -10.39
C ASN A 52 10.03 -19.96 -10.48
N ASP A 53 10.49 -21.12 -10.07
CA ASP A 53 11.91 -21.48 -10.15
C ASP A 53 12.38 -21.53 -11.60
N ARG A 54 11.54 -22.02 -12.51
CA ARG A 54 11.83 -22.03 -13.95
C ARG A 54 12.03 -20.63 -14.51
N TYR A 55 11.19 -19.66 -14.14
CA TYR A 55 11.30 -18.29 -14.61
C TYR A 55 12.55 -17.61 -14.05
N HIS A 56 12.82 -17.76 -12.76
CA HIS A 56 14.02 -17.23 -12.13
C HIS A 56 15.29 -17.79 -12.79
N TYR A 57 15.32 -19.10 -12.94
CA TYR A 57 16.41 -19.82 -13.65
C TYR A 57 16.63 -19.27 -15.05
N MET A 58 15.58 -19.16 -15.86
CA MET A 58 15.67 -18.69 -17.22
C MET A 58 16.09 -17.23 -17.32
N TRP A 59 15.62 -16.40 -16.42
CA TRP A 59 16.04 -15.01 -16.35
C TRP A 59 17.54 -14.90 -16.09
N LEU A 60 18.04 -15.62 -15.10
CA LEU A 60 19.46 -15.69 -14.79
C LEU A 60 20.27 -16.30 -15.95
N LEU A 61 19.83 -17.41 -16.52
CA LEU A 61 20.52 -18.12 -17.59
C LEU A 61 20.65 -17.26 -18.86
N LYS A 62 19.63 -16.54 -19.24
CA LYS A 62 19.67 -15.63 -20.39
C LYS A 62 20.66 -14.49 -20.23
N ARG A 63 20.93 -14.06 -19.00
CA ARG A 63 21.70 -12.86 -18.68
C ARG A 63 23.07 -13.12 -18.08
N CYS A 64 23.23 -14.20 -17.33
CA CYS A 64 24.49 -14.57 -16.73
C CYS A 64 25.32 -15.39 -17.73
N LYS A 65 26.44 -14.82 -18.18
CA LYS A 65 27.45 -15.51 -19.01
C LYS A 65 28.63 -15.89 -18.12
N GLU A 66 29.57 -16.64 -18.67
CA GLU A 66 30.83 -16.92 -17.99
C GLU A 66 31.45 -15.66 -17.40
N LYS A 67 31.84 -15.72 -16.12
CA LYS A 67 32.43 -14.62 -15.31
C LYS A 67 31.43 -13.55 -14.83
N THR A 68 30.12 -13.81 -14.81
CA THR A 68 29.20 -12.95 -14.08
C THR A 68 29.43 -13.10 -12.58
N ASN A 69 29.54 -11.96 -11.86
CA ASN A 69 29.60 -11.94 -10.40
C ASN A 69 28.21 -11.67 -9.85
N ILE A 70 27.72 -12.53 -8.98
CA ILE A 70 26.40 -12.41 -8.36
C ILE A 70 26.61 -12.23 -6.84
N TYR A 71 26.07 -11.15 -6.32
CA TYR A 71 26.06 -10.85 -4.89
C TYR A 71 24.64 -10.98 -4.39
N ILE A 72 24.44 -11.75 -3.33
CA ILE A 72 23.12 -12.03 -2.77
C ILE A 72 23.13 -11.65 -1.30
N ILE A 73 22.16 -10.87 -0.86
CA ILE A 73 21.91 -10.55 0.54
C ILE A 73 20.53 -11.11 0.88
N GLY A 74 20.47 -12.06 1.81
CA GLY A 74 19.21 -12.74 2.12
C GLY A 74 19.31 -13.62 3.37
N GLU A 75 18.24 -14.31 3.68
CA GLU A 75 18.12 -15.23 4.81
C GLU A 75 18.72 -16.61 4.46
N SER A 76 19.00 -17.43 5.49
CA SER A 76 19.67 -18.74 5.29
C SER A 76 18.91 -19.69 4.35
N GLU A 77 17.58 -19.66 4.37
CA GLU A 77 16.74 -20.47 3.47
C GLU A 77 16.98 -20.13 1.99
N GLU A 78 17.20 -18.86 1.68
CA GLU A 78 17.52 -18.40 0.33
C GLU A 78 18.92 -18.85 -0.10
N CYS A 79 19.86 -18.99 0.85
CA CYS A 79 21.20 -19.50 0.58
C CYS A 79 21.17 -20.92 -0.02
N GLU A 80 20.37 -21.80 0.56
CA GLU A 80 20.21 -23.17 0.05
C GLU A 80 19.64 -23.18 -1.37
N TYR A 81 18.61 -22.38 -1.63
CA TYR A 81 18.04 -22.23 -2.95
C TYR A 81 19.07 -21.81 -4.00
N TYR A 82 19.83 -20.74 -3.75
CA TYR A 82 20.84 -20.25 -4.67
C TYR A 82 21.99 -21.22 -4.83
N THR A 83 22.39 -21.93 -3.78
CA THR A 83 23.40 -22.99 -3.86
C THR A 83 22.98 -24.07 -4.84
N ASN A 84 21.76 -24.57 -4.70
CA ASN A 84 21.22 -25.58 -5.60
C ASN A 84 21.11 -25.09 -7.04
N LEU A 85 20.66 -23.85 -7.23
CA LEU A 85 20.55 -23.23 -8.54
C LEU A 85 21.89 -23.09 -9.24
N PHE A 86 22.93 -22.61 -8.55
CA PHE A 86 24.25 -22.42 -9.18
C PHE A 86 25.02 -23.73 -9.37
N ASN A 87 24.79 -24.74 -8.51
CA ASN A 87 25.27 -26.09 -8.75
C ASN A 87 24.66 -26.68 -10.03
N TYR A 88 23.38 -26.45 -10.25
CA TYR A 88 22.72 -26.86 -11.48
C TYR A 88 23.27 -26.11 -12.70
N PHE A 89 23.54 -24.81 -12.60
CA PHE A 89 24.24 -24.07 -13.66
C PHE A 89 25.61 -24.70 -14.00
N GLY A 90 26.36 -25.05 -12.95
CA GLY A 90 27.65 -25.72 -13.11
C GLY A 90 27.54 -27.04 -13.86
N SER A 91 26.50 -27.84 -13.64
CA SER A 91 26.25 -29.10 -14.38
C SER A 91 25.94 -28.86 -15.86
N LEU A 92 25.46 -27.67 -16.23
CA LEU A 92 25.21 -27.22 -17.59
C LEU A 92 26.44 -26.55 -18.24
N GLY A 93 27.60 -26.53 -17.55
CA GLY A 93 28.83 -25.88 -18.04
C GLY A 93 28.81 -24.33 -17.84
N ILE A 94 27.82 -23.77 -17.16
CA ILE A 94 27.71 -22.33 -16.90
C ILE A 94 28.37 -22.02 -15.57
N ARG A 95 29.47 -21.31 -15.58
CA ARG A 95 30.19 -20.90 -14.36
C ARG A 95 29.91 -19.46 -14.03
N VAL A 96 29.31 -19.23 -12.85
CA VAL A 96 29.10 -17.91 -12.27
C VAL A 96 29.90 -17.77 -10.97
N ASN A 97 30.43 -16.60 -10.71
CA ASN A 97 31.02 -16.29 -9.42
C ASN A 97 29.91 -15.74 -8.53
N TRP A 98 29.62 -16.38 -7.42
CA TRP A 98 28.58 -15.90 -6.53
C TRP A 98 29.04 -15.82 -5.08
N LYS A 99 28.46 -14.86 -4.35
CA LYS A 99 28.71 -14.65 -2.94
C LYS A 99 27.40 -14.40 -2.23
N PHE A 100 27.09 -15.24 -1.25
CA PHE A 100 25.95 -15.04 -0.34
C PHE A 100 26.37 -14.31 0.93
N MET A 101 25.56 -13.34 1.35
CA MET A 101 25.73 -12.57 2.59
C MET A 101 24.48 -12.78 3.42
N GLU A 102 24.58 -13.69 4.39
CA GLU A 102 23.46 -14.08 5.24
C GLU A 102 23.02 -12.93 6.14
N THR A 103 21.70 -12.79 6.29
CA THR A 103 21.03 -11.89 7.22
C THR A 103 20.17 -12.72 8.17
N LYS A 104 20.16 -12.35 9.46
CA LYS A 104 19.35 -12.98 10.52
C LYS A 104 18.24 -12.04 10.96
N GLU A 105 18.47 -10.76 10.87
CA GLU A 105 17.53 -9.71 11.26
C GLU A 105 17.41 -8.66 10.16
N PRO A 106 16.26 -7.97 10.05
CA PRO A 106 16.06 -6.95 9.03
C PRO A 106 17.11 -5.85 8.97
N LYS A 107 17.70 -5.48 10.11
CA LYS A 107 18.78 -4.45 10.16
C LYS A 107 20.07 -4.90 9.48
N ASP A 108 20.35 -6.22 9.43
CA ASP A 108 21.59 -6.77 8.86
C ASP A 108 21.70 -6.44 7.36
N TYR A 109 20.57 -6.25 6.67
CA TYR A 109 20.57 -5.82 5.26
C TYR A 109 21.37 -4.53 5.04
N LEU A 110 21.23 -3.55 5.94
CA LEU A 110 21.98 -2.28 5.85
C LEU A 110 23.48 -2.50 6.07
N GLU A 111 23.84 -3.37 7.00
CA GLU A 111 25.24 -3.73 7.25
C GLU A 111 25.85 -4.40 6.01
N LYS A 112 25.18 -5.44 5.46
CA LYS A 112 25.67 -6.14 4.27
C LYS A 112 25.77 -5.21 3.05
N LEU A 113 24.80 -4.33 2.85
CA LEU A 113 24.84 -3.31 1.80
C LEU A 113 26.02 -2.34 1.98
N SER A 114 26.40 -2.02 3.22
CA SER A 114 27.55 -1.15 3.51
C SER A 114 28.89 -1.77 3.07
N LEU A 115 29.01 -3.09 3.15
CA LEU A 115 30.20 -3.82 2.66
C LEU A 115 30.39 -3.67 1.14
N LEU A 116 29.31 -3.40 0.42
CA LEU A 116 29.29 -3.22 -1.03
C LEU A 116 29.36 -1.75 -1.47
N LYS A 117 29.72 -0.82 -0.54
CA LYS A 117 29.66 0.64 -0.78
C LYS A 117 30.41 1.14 -2.01
N ASN A 118 31.51 0.50 -2.37
CA ASN A 118 32.41 0.89 -3.48
C ASN A 118 32.11 0.10 -4.78
N MET A 119 31.10 -0.76 -4.78
CA MET A 119 30.77 -1.59 -5.92
C MET A 119 29.72 -0.96 -6.80
N LYS A 120 29.78 -1.26 -8.10
CA LYS A 120 28.76 -0.95 -9.09
C LYS A 120 28.23 -2.26 -9.67
N PHE A 121 26.92 -2.26 -9.96
CA PHE A 121 26.21 -3.42 -10.48
C PHE A 121 25.53 -3.04 -11.80
N ASP A 122 25.57 -3.93 -12.78
CA ASP A 122 24.81 -3.71 -14.02
C ASP A 122 23.31 -3.66 -13.70
N TYR A 123 22.89 -4.63 -12.87
CA TYR A 123 21.50 -4.72 -12.38
C TYR A 123 21.45 -4.91 -10.87
N ILE A 124 20.42 -4.34 -10.28
CA ILE A 124 20.03 -4.61 -8.88
C ILE A 124 18.59 -5.10 -8.91
N VAL A 125 18.33 -6.23 -8.27
CA VAL A 125 16.99 -6.79 -8.11
C VAL A 125 16.74 -6.99 -6.62
N GLY A 126 15.63 -6.47 -6.08
CA GLY A 126 15.43 -6.49 -4.66
C GLY A 126 13.98 -6.61 -4.20
N ASN A 127 13.83 -7.35 -3.13
CA ASN A 127 12.67 -7.37 -2.26
C ASN A 127 13.17 -7.14 -0.82
N PRO A 128 13.60 -5.90 -0.49
CA PRO A 128 14.15 -5.59 0.82
C PRO A 128 13.08 -5.78 1.89
N PRO A 129 13.47 -6.09 3.14
CA PRO A 129 12.53 -6.29 4.22
C PRO A 129 11.70 -5.02 4.47
N PHE A 130 10.39 -5.20 4.63
CA PHE A 130 9.46 -4.13 4.97
C PHE A 130 9.38 -3.99 6.48
N GLY A 131 9.46 -2.77 6.97
CA GLY A 131 9.37 -2.51 8.40
C GLY A 131 10.02 -1.19 8.77
N SER A 132 10.03 -0.90 10.05
CA SER A 132 10.72 0.27 10.61
C SER A 132 11.80 -0.18 11.58
N VAL A 133 12.98 0.38 11.46
CA VAL A 133 14.06 0.25 12.43
C VAL A 133 14.38 1.64 12.96
N GLY A 134 14.16 1.84 14.26
CA GLY A 134 14.38 3.15 14.89
C GLY A 134 13.48 4.28 14.34
N GLY A 135 12.24 3.95 13.97
CA GLY A 135 11.28 4.92 13.41
C GLY A 135 11.41 5.20 11.90
N ASP A 136 12.46 4.71 11.27
CA ASP A 136 12.70 4.87 9.83
C ASP A 136 12.31 3.64 9.03
N THR A 137 11.86 3.85 7.82
CA THR A 137 11.40 2.82 6.89
C THR A 137 12.59 2.08 6.27
N LEU A 138 12.81 0.83 6.65
CA LEU A 138 14.00 0.05 6.29
C LEU A 138 14.19 -0.10 4.77
N HIS A 139 13.12 -0.41 4.04
CA HIS A 139 13.20 -0.54 2.58
C HIS A 139 13.65 0.75 1.88
N LEU A 140 13.29 1.94 2.41
CA LEU A 140 13.75 3.22 1.87
C LEU A 140 15.24 3.45 2.15
N LYS A 141 15.74 3.01 3.31
CA LYS A 141 17.18 3.05 3.61
C LYS A 141 17.96 2.09 2.69
N CYS A 142 17.44 0.88 2.46
CA CYS A 142 18.04 -0.05 1.52
C CYS A 142 18.10 0.56 0.11
N LEU A 143 16.99 1.14 -0.37
CA LEU A 143 16.93 1.84 -1.64
C LEU A 143 17.96 2.96 -1.71
N ASP A 144 18.07 3.79 -0.67
CA ASP A 144 19.03 4.91 -0.62
C ASP A 144 20.49 4.43 -0.75
N MET A 145 20.83 3.31 -0.13
CA MET A 145 22.17 2.74 -0.19
C MET A 145 22.53 2.17 -1.57
N VAL A 146 21.55 1.76 -2.37
CA VAL A 146 21.80 1.13 -3.68
C VAL A 146 21.49 2.05 -4.87
N TYR A 147 20.80 3.16 -4.66
CA TYR A 147 20.32 4.04 -5.72
C TYR A 147 21.40 4.55 -6.69
N ASN A 148 22.60 4.79 -6.19
CA ASN A 148 23.72 5.22 -7.03
C ASN A 148 24.66 4.07 -7.44
N LYS A 149 24.26 2.81 -7.21
CA LYS A 149 25.13 1.64 -7.45
C LYS A 149 24.78 0.86 -8.71
N PHE A 150 23.60 1.04 -9.30
CA PHE A 150 23.25 0.39 -10.56
C PHE A 150 23.74 1.21 -11.76
N ILE A 151 24.14 0.50 -12.83
CA ILE A 151 24.66 1.10 -14.06
C ILE A 151 23.58 1.12 -15.13
N LYS A 152 22.72 0.11 -15.18
CA LYS A 152 21.65 -0.01 -16.18
C LYS A 152 20.28 0.12 -15.57
N LYS A 153 19.85 -0.88 -14.80
CA LYS A 153 18.52 -0.92 -14.21
C LYS A 153 18.53 -1.42 -12.77
N MET A 154 17.56 -0.96 -12.01
CA MET A 154 17.24 -1.48 -10.70
C MET A 154 15.74 -1.77 -10.62
N LEU A 155 15.40 -2.98 -10.17
CA LEU A 155 14.05 -3.47 -9.96
C LEU A 155 13.86 -3.75 -8.48
N ILE A 156 13.01 -2.99 -7.80
CA ILE A 156 12.78 -3.12 -6.35
C ILE A 156 11.29 -3.28 -6.07
N ILE A 157 10.94 -4.30 -5.27
CA ILE A 157 9.60 -4.39 -4.67
C ILE A 157 9.59 -3.54 -3.40
N MET A 158 8.59 -2.68 -3.29
CA MET A 158 8.35 -1.86 -2.10
C MET A 158 6.85 -1.68 -1.88
N PRO A 159 6.42 -1.30 -0.66
CA PRO A 159 5.04 -0.91 -0.44
C PRO A 159 4.60 0.19 -1.41
N TRP A 160 3.36 0.09 -1.92
CA TRP A 160 2.76 1.12 -2.78
C TRP A 160 2.80 2.51 -2.15
N GLY A 161 2.81 2.56 -0.82
CA GLY A 161 2.96 3.79 -0.05
C GLY A 161 4.17 4.64 -0.40
N PHE A 162 5.20 4.12 -1.08
CA PHE A 162 6.33 4.94 -1.51
C PHE A 162 5.88 6.08 -2.44
N VAL A 163 5.05 5.81 -3.42
CA VAL A 163 4.55 6.84 -4.36
C VAL A 163 3.34 7.61 -3.84
N THR A 164 2.67 7.13 -2.81
CA THR A 164 1.35 7.62 -2.39
C THR A 164 1.34 8.32 -1.05
N LYS A 165 2.35 8.12 -0.19
CA LYS A 165 2.42 8.77 1.12
C LYS A 165 2.90 10.22 1.02
N ASP A 166 2.07 11.12 1.54
CA ASP A 166 2.34 12.55 1.60
C ASP A 166 2.86 12.95 2.99
N THR A 167 3.94 12.28 3.44
CA THR A 167 4.64 12.67 4.66
C THR A 167 6.00 13.27 4.31
N ARG A 168 6.52 14.16 5.17
CA ARG A 168 7.81 14.84 4.94
C ARG A 168 8.95 13.85 4.67
N SER A 169 8.97 12.72 5.38
CA SER A 169 9.99 11.69 5.19
C SER A 169 9.89 11.02 3.82
N PHE A 170 8.67 10.67 3.37
CA PHE A 170 8.47 10.07 2.05
C PHE A 170 8.72 11.04 0.91
N LYS A 171 8.26 12.30 1.01
CA LYS A 171 8.53 13.35 0.01
C LYS A 171 10.03 13.52 -0.26
N LYS A 172 10.86 13.50 0.78
CA LYS A 172 12.32 13.55 0.62
C LYS A 172 12.84 12.45 -0.30
N TYR A 173 12.36 11.23 -0.14
CA TYR A 173 12.77 10.11 -0.97
C TYR A 173 12.13 10.15 -2.36
N GLN A 174 10.88 10.57 -2.47
CA GLN A 174 10.21 10.76 -3.76
C GLN A 174 11.00 11.75 -4.63
N ILE A 175 11.31 12.93 -4.11
CA ILE A 175 12.12 13.94 -4.82
C ILE A 175 13.48 13.38 -5.25
N LYS A 176 14.15 12.62 -4.36
CA LYS A 176 15.48 12.05 -4.64
C LYS A 176 15.44 11.00 -5.74
N PHE A 177 14.40 10.16 -5.77
CA PHE A 177 14.38 8.96 -6.60
C PHE A 177 13.52 9.11 -7.87
N ALA A 178 12.60 10.07 -7.90
CA ALA A 178 11.75 10.34 -9.05
C ALA A 178 12.50 10.48 -10.39
N PRO A 179 13.63 11.21 -10.47
CA PRO A 179 14.28 11.47 -11.75
C PRO A 179 14.73 10.21 -12.50
N LYS A 180 14.90 9.09 -11.80
CA LYS A 180 15.31 7.80 -12.40
C LYS A 180 14.23 6.73 -12.37
N LEU A 181 13.04 7.05 -11.89
CA LEU A 181 11.94 6.11 -11.79
C LEU A 181 11.16 6.06 -13.10
N GLN A 182 11.37 5.03 -13.90
CA GLN A 182 10.78 4.87 -15.21
C GLN A 182 9.39 4.24 -15.17
N TYR A 183 9.20 3.25 -14.27
CA TYR A 183 7.99 2.45 -14.26
C TYR A 183 7.64 1.96 -12.86
N VAL A 184 6.36 1.98 -12.55
CA VAL A 184 5.81 1.43 -11.29
C VAL A 184 4.60 0.55 -11.61
N LYS A 185 4.64 -0.69 -11.16
CA LYS A 185 3.52 -1.61 -11.30
C LYS A 185 2.96 -1.99 -9.95
N GLU A 186 1.67 -1.70 -9.75
CA GLU A 186 0.97 -2.13 -8.54
C GLU A 186 0.83 -3.65 -8.48
N ILE A 187 1.05 -4.21 -7.30
CA ILE A 187 0.89 -5.64 -6.99
C ILE A 187 -0.08 -5.75 -5.82
N ALA A 188 -1.05 -6.66 -5.93
CA ALA A 188 -1.97 -6.92 -4.84
C ALA A 188 -1.23 -7.39 -3.57
N GLY A 189 -1.60 -6.83 -2.43
CA GLY A 189 -0.94 -7.13 -1.14
C GLY A 189 -1.10 -8.58 -0.67
N ASN A 190 -2.05 -9.35 -1.27
CA ASN A 190 -2.22 -10.79 -1.00
C ASN A 190 -1.09 -11.66 -1.56
N ASN A 191 -0.23 -11.11 -2.38
CA ASN A 191 0.95 -11.81 -2.88
C ASN A 191 2.03 -11.97 -1.80
N PHE A 192 1.86 -11.37 -0.62
CA PHE A 192 2.82 -11.42 0.49
C PHE A 192 2.20 -12.12 1.69
N GLU A 193 2.65 -13.34 1.97
CA GLU A 193 2.20 -14.09 3.14
C GLU A 193 2.69 -13.43 4.44
N GLY A 194 1.84 -13.49 5.47
CA GLY A 194 2.18 -12.97 6.80
C GLY A 194 2.20 -11.44 6.92
N THR A 195 2.03 -10.70 5.84
CA THR A 195 2.00 -9.24 5.87
C THR A 195 0.57 -8.69 5.79
N ARG A 196 0.33 -7.59 6.51
CA ARG A 196 -0.94 -6.84 6.43
C ARG A 196 -0.83 -5.67 5.45
N MET A 197 -0.09 -5.86 4.35
CA MET A 197 0.04 -4.81 3.33
C MET A 197 -1.22 -4.73 2.46
N GLY A 198 -1.67 -3.51 2.19
CA GLY A 198 -2.76 -3.24 1.25
C GLY A 198 -2.33 -3.49 -0.19
N SER A 199 -1.23 -2.90 -0.58
CA SER A 199 -0.62 -3.03 -1.90
C SER A 199 0.88 -2.87 -1.80
N ALA A 200 1.59 -3.52 -2.71
CA ALA A 200 2.99 -3.30 -3.00
C ALA A 200 3.15 -2.86 -4.46
N ALA A 201 4.35 -2.53 -4.86
CA ALA A 201 4.64 -2.29 -6.26
C ALA A 201 6.05 -2.73 -6.63
N ILE A 202 6.24 -3.04 -7.90
CA ILE A 202 7.55 -3.15 -8.53
C ILE A 202 7.92 -1.77 -9.04
N TYR A 203 9.06 -1.27 -8.62
CA TYR A 203 9.65 -0.01 -9.04
C TYR A 203 10.84 -0.29 -9.95
N GLU A 204 10.77 0.19 -11.19
CA GLU A 204 11.87 0.11 -12.14
C GLU A 204 12.57 1.46 -12.26
N PHE A 205 13.85 1.48 -11.92
CA PHE A 205 14.72 2.64 -12.07
C PHE A 205 15.69 2.42 -13.23
N THR A 206 15.94 3.47 -14.00
CA THR A 206 16.97 3.50 -15.02
C THR A 206 18.15 4.39 -14.57
N ASN A 207 19.32 4.22 -15.15
CA ASN A 207 20.44 5.12 -14.85
C ASN A 207 20.31 6.49 -15.53
N GLU A 208 19.50 6.59 -16.56
CA GLU A 208 19.15 7.82 -17.25
C GLU A 208 18.00 8.53 -16.54
N GLU A 209 18.01 9.85 -16.52
CA GLU A 209 16.89 10.62 -15.99
C GLU A 209 15.69 10.53 -16.94
N THR A 210 14.51 10.42 -16.38
CA THR A 210 13.24 10.36 -17.10
C THR A 210 12.40 11.58 -16.75
N GLU A 211 11.73 12.15 -17.75
CA GLU A 211 10.78 13.25 -17.53
C GLU A 211 9.44 12.73 -16.99
N THR A 212 9.13 11.49 -17.26
CA THR A 212 7.85 10.87 -16.90
C THR A 212 8.03 9.47 -16.34
N THR A 213 7.11 9.06 -15.49
CA THR A 213 7.00 7.71 -14.92
C THR A 213 5.71 7.08 -15.36
N ILE A 214 5.77 5.84 -15.84
CA ILE A 214 4.59 5.04 -16.16
C ILE A 214 4.11 4.33 -14.91
N LEU A 215 2.86 4.57 -14.50
CA LEU A 215 2.18 3.83 -13.44
C LEU A 215 1.22 2.81 -14.06
N GLU A 216 1.34 1.55 -13.70
CA GLU A 216 0.41 0.48 -14.07
C GLU A 216 -0.34 0.00 -12.83
N ASP A 217 -1.66 0.09 -12.85
CA ASP A 217 -2.51 -0.37 -11.75
C ASP A 217 -2.78 -1.89 -11.83
N LEU A 218 -3.53 -2.42 -10.84
CA LEU A 218 -3.88 -3.85 -10.79
C LEU A 218 -4.71 -4.32 -11.98
N SER A 219 -5.43 -3.43 -12.66
CA SER A 219 -6.19 -3.75 -13.87
C SER A 219 -5.34 -3.81 -15.14
N GLY A 220 -4.04 -3.44 -15.04
CA GLY A 220 -3.13 -3.33 -16.17
C GLY A 220 -3.24 -2.01 -16.92
N LYS A 221 -4.04 -1.06 -16.44
CA LYS A 221 -4.15 0.27 -17.04
C LYS A 221 -2.92 1.10 -16.72
N LYS A 222 -2.34 1.70 -17.76
CA LYS A 222 -1.15 2.53 -17.68
C LYS A 222 -1.47 4.00 -17.71
N THR A 223 -0.82 4.77 -16.85
CA THR A 223 -0.94 6.23 -16.76
C THR A 223 0.45 6.82 -16.68
N GLU A 224 0.73 7.82 -17.49
CA GLU A 224 1.98 8.56 -17.49
C GLU A 224 1.90 9.74 -16.52
N LYS A 225 2.93 9.92 -15.69
CA LYS A 225 3.00 10.97 -14.68
C LYS A 225 4.35 11.70 -14.76
N SER A 226 4.32 13.01 -14.86
CA SER A 226 5.52 13.87 -14.90
C SER A 226 5.97 14.35 -13.52
N ASP A 227 5.10 14.32 -12.51
CA ASP A 227 5.41 14.76 -11.15
C ASP A 227 5.07 13.67 -10.12
N LEU A 228 6.10 12.99 -9.62
CA LEU A 228 5.97 11.96 -8.59
C LEU A 228 5.80 12.51 -7.17
N THR A 229 6.02 13.79 -6.97
CA THR A 229 5.82 14.42 -5.65
C THR A 229 4.35 14.73 -5.39
N ASN A 230 3.54 14.66 -6.43
CA ASN A 230 2.10 14.97 -6.43
C ASN A 230 1.27 13.90 -7.14
N ILE A 231 1.66 12.63 -6.99
CA ILE A 231 0.98 11.52 -7.67
C ILE A 231 -0.47 11.43 -7.22
N SER A 232 -1.36 11.60 -8.18
CA SER A 232 -2.72 11.10 -8.08
C SER A 232 -2.69 9.57 -8.12
N LEU A 233 -3.40 8.94 -7.16
CA LEU A 233 -3.58 7.50 -7.10
C LEU A 233 -4.55 6.98 -8.16
N PHE A 234 -5.15 7.90 -8.88
CA PHE A 234 -6.16 7.63 -9.88
C PHE A 234 -5.54 7.62 -11.27
N THR A 235 -6.01 6.74 -12.14
CA THR A 235 -5.72 6.82 -13.56
C THR A 235 -6.37 8.08 -14.16
N SER A 236 -6.00 8.47 -15.37
CA SER A 236 -6.59 9.65 -16.03
C SER A 236 -8.12 9.54 -16.16
N TYR A 237 -8.64 8.34 -16.40
CA TYR A 237 -10.07 8.08 -16.44
C TYR A 237 -10.73 8.22 -15.06
N GLU A 238 -10.09 7.71 -14.03
CA GLU A 238 -10.56 7.80 -12.65
C GLU A 238 -10.48 9.24 -12.12
N GLU A 239 -9.48 10.02 -12.56
CA GLU A 239 -9.37 11.45 -12.24
C GLU A 239 -10.60 12.24 -12.74
N GLU A 240 -11.19 11.85 -13.87
CA GLU A 240 -12.44 12.47 -14.32
C GLU A 240 -13.60 12.22 -13.33
N ILE A 241 -13.72 11.00 -12.82
CA ILE A 241 -14.72 10.65 -11.79
C ILE A 241 -14.48 11.47 -10.53
N ILE A 242 -13.24 11.54 -10.07
CA ILE A 242 -12.86 12.22 -8.83
C ILE A 242 -13.06 13.72 -8.89
N LYS A 243 -12.84 14.35 -10.05
CA LYS A 243 -13.11 15.79 -10.24
C LYS A 243 -14.55 16.18 -9.90
N TYR A 244 -15.53 15.32 -10.20
CA TYR A 244 -16.91 15.58 -9.83
C TYR A 244 -17.11 15.58 -8.32
N LEU A 245 -16.52 14.62 -7.59
CA LEU A 245 -16.59 14.57 -6.13
C LEU A 245 -15.90 15.78 -5.50
N GLU A 246 -14.72 16.16 -5.98
CA GLU A 246 -13.94 17.30 -5.48
C GLU A 246 -14.61 18.66 -5.77
N SER A 247 -15.40 18.76 -6.86
CA SER A 247 -16.06 20.00 -7.27
C SER A 247 -17.05 20.54 -6.25
N GLN A 248 -17.61 19.68 -5.40
CA GLN A 248 -18.56 20.04 -4.34
C GLN A 248 -17.89 20.46 -3.03
N GLY A 249 -16.55 20.45 -3.00
CA GLY A 249 -15.80 20.62 -1.77
C GLY A 249 -15.90 19.38 -0.85
N GLN A 250 -15.16 19.43 0.24
CA GLN A 250 -15.09 18.32 1.19
C GLN A 250 -16.16 18.45 2.27
N GLN A 251 -16.88 17.35 2.55
CA GLN A 251 -17.77 17.24 3.70
C GLN A 251 -17.01 17.52 5.00
N LEU A 252 -17.67 18.21 5.94
CA LEU A 252 -17.08 18.51 7.24
C LEU A 252 -16.87 17.23 8.04
N ILE A 253 -15.60 16.85 8.21
CA ILE A 253 -15.15 15.65 8.91
C ILE A 253 -14.07 16.03 9.91
N LYS A 254 -14.17 15.48 11.12
CA LYS A 254 -13.25 15.77 12.21
C LYS A 254 -12.77 14.47 12.87
N CYS A 255 -11.54 14.49 13.36
CA CYS A 255 -11.03 13.47 14.25
C CYS A 255 -11.41 13.82 15.69
N ALA A 256 -11.87 12.85 16.46
CA ALA A 256 -12.24 13.03 17.86
C ALA A 256 -11.93 11.76 18.67
N GLY A 257 -11.88 11.89 19.99
CA GLY A 257 -11.62 10.77 20.90
C GLY A 257 -10.18 10.72 21.43
N GLY A 258 -9.82 9.63 22.08
CA GLY A 258 -8.53 9.46 22.73
C GLY A 258 -7.39 9.15 21.74
N HIS A 259 -6.18 9.47 22.17
CA HIS A 259 -4.96 9.07 21.48
C HIS A 259 -4.35 7.80 22.09
N ASP A 260 -3.46 7.13 21.35
CA ASP A 260 -2.75 5.93 21.79
C ASP A 260 -2.02 6.07 23.13
N HIS A 261 -1.69 7.31 23.51
CA HIS A 261 -1.04 7.62 24.79
C HIS A 261 -1.92 7.43 26.03
N CYS A 262 -3.24 7.32 25.84
CA CYS A 262 -4.22 7.17 26.92
C CYS A 262 -4.84 5.77 26.98
N THR A 263 -4.21 4.79 26.36
CA THR A 263 -4.62 3.40 26.55
C THR A 263 -4.26 2.92 27.94
N LYS A 264 -5.07 2.02 28.49
CA LYS A 264 -4.70 1.29 29.72
C LYS A 264 -3.30 0.70 29.62
N ARG A 265 -2.90 0.25 28.42
CA ARG A 265 -1.57 -0.30 28.13
C ARG A 265 -0.44 0.74 28.18
N SER A 266 -0.67 1.95 27.62
CA SER A 266 0.34 3.02 27.67
C SER A 266 0.48 3.58 29.07
N LEU A 267 -0.63 3.79 29.78
CA LEU A 267 -0.61 4.26 31.16
C LEU A 267 0.06 3.26 32.11
N ASN A 268 -0.18 1.96 31.93
CA ASN A 268 0.54 0.91 32.68
C ASN A 268 2.06 0.91 32.39
N LYS A 269 2.48 1.23 31.17
CA LYS A 269 3.91 1.39 30.86
C LYS A 269 4.54 2.57 31.56
N GLU A 270 3.77 3.61 31.85
CA GLU A 270 4.19 4.79 32.61
C GLU A 270 4.10 4.59 34.14
N GLY A 271 3.74 3.39 34.61
CA GLY A 271 3.64 3.06 36.03
C GLY A 271 2.35 3.56 36.70
N ILE A 272 1.33 3.90 35.94
CA ILE A 272 0.03 4.36 36.46
C ILE A 272 -0.90 3.14 36.52
N PHE A 273 -1.13 2.62 37.72
CA PHE A 273 -1.90 1.38 37.96
C PHE A 273 -3.24 1.59 38.67
N ASP A 274 -3.51 2.77 39.20
CA ASP A 274 -4.81 3.09 39.83
C ASP A 274 -5.90 3.21 38.75
N GLU A 275 -6.91 2.34 38.85
CA GLU A 275 -7.97 2.25 37.85
C GLU A 275 -8.82 3.55 37.78
N ASN A 276 -9.02 4.23 38.90
CA ASN A 276 -9.77 5.50 38.98
C ASN A 276 -8.95 6.63 38.33
N GLN A 277 -7.65 6.68 38.58
CA GLN A 277 -6.75 7.63 37.93
C GLN A 277 -6.70 7.40 36.44
N ILE A 278 -6.59 6.14 36.00
CA ILE A 278 -6.62 5.77 34.58
C ILE A 278 -7.92 6.24 33.91
N LYS A 279 -9.07 5.94 34.50
CA LYS A 279 -10.39 6.41 33.98
C LYS A 279 -10.44 7.93 33.89
N LYS A 280 -9.99 8.63 34.93
CA LYS A 280 -9.97 10.10 34.96
C LYS A 280 -9.09 10.66 33.82
N LEU A 281 -7.88 10.17 33.66
CA LEU A 281 -6.96 10.61 32.61
C LEU A 281 -7.52 10.34 31.20
N ILE A 282 -8.11 9.16 30.99
CA ILE A 282 -8.77 8.83 29.71
C ILE A 282 -9.91 9.81 29.42
N ASN A 283 -10.76 10.06 30.40
CA ASN A 283 -11.89 10.99 30.25
C ASN A 283 -11.44 12.42 29.93
N GLU A 284 -10.47 12.94 30.68
CA GLU A 284 -9.91 14.26 30.45
C GLU A 284 -9.30 14.38 29.04
N THR A 285 -8.62 13.34 28.59
CA THR A 285 -8.01 13.32 27.26
C THR A 285 -9.05 13.25 26.16
N ILE A 286 -10.09 12.42 26.31
CA ILE A 286 -11.18 12.33 25.33
C ILE A 286 -11.91 13.68 25.24
N ILE A 287 -12.24 14.29 26.36
CA ILE A 287 -12.89 15.60 26.40
C ILE A 287 -12.03 16.65 25.71
N LYS A 288 -10.73 16.72 26.06
CA LYS A 288 -9.78 17.65 25.44
C LYS A 288 -9.73 17.51 23.93
N HIS A 289 -9.61 16.28 23.42
CA HIS A 289 -9.52 16.02 21.97
C HIS A 289 -10.85 16.21 21.23
N SER A 290 -11.96 16.22 21.95
CA SER A 290 -13.31 16.41 21.38
C SER A 290 -13.86 17.83 21.55
N GLN A 291 -13.14 18.72 22.23
CA GLN A 291 -13.59 20.10 22.51
C GLN A 291 -14.01 20.86 21.25
N HIS A 292 -13.34 20.67 20.14
CA HIS A 292 -13.68 21.33 18.88
C HIS A 292 -15.05 20.91 18.33
N LEU A 293 -15.62 19.79 18.79
CA LEU A 293 -16.92 19.32 18.35
C LEU A 293 -18.09 20.11 19.03
N TYR A 294 -17.86 20.72 20.18
CA TYR A 294 -18.89 21.49 20.87
C TYR A 294 -19.38 22.70 20.07
N GLN A 295 -18.58 23.23 19.15
CA GLN A 295 -19.01 24.30 18.24
C GLN A 295 -20.12 23.87 17.26
N TYR A 296 -20.34 22.56 17.10
CA TYR A 296 -21.36 21.98 16.22
C TYR A 296 -22.53 21.39 16.99
N ASN A 297 -22.83 21.90 18.18
CA ASN A 297 -23.80 21.30 19.12
C ASN A 297 -25.21 21.11 18.52
N SER A 298 -25.60 21.94 17.52
CA SER A 298 -26.89 21.84 16.80
C SER A 298 -26.86 20.86 15.61
N LYS A 299 -25.76 20.11 15.40
CA LYS A 299 -25.60 19.19 14.29
C LYS A 299 -25.81 17.73 14.70
N THR A 300 -25.99 16.89 13.71
CA THR A 300 -25.99 15.44 13.85
C THR A 300 -24.59 14.89 13.58
N PHE A 301 -24.16 13.92 14.35
CA PHE A 301 -22.84 13.33 14.30
C PHE A 301 -22.95 11.89 13.83
N LEU A 302 -22.34 11.57 12.69
CA LEU A 302 -22.17 10.20 12.23
C LEU A 302 -20.74 9.76 12.54
N MET A 303 -20.60 8.79 13.43
CA MET A 303 -19.31 8.20 13.73
C MET A 303 -18.95 7.21 12.63
N VAL A 304 -17.86 7.48 11.93
CA VAL A 304 -17.29 6.59 10.94
C VAL A 304 -15.87 6.25 11.35
N ASN A 305 -15.47 5.00 11.18
CA ASN A 305 -14.09 4.59 11.41
C ASN A 305 -13.81 3.38 10.56
N ILE A 306 -12.72 3.40 9.86
CA ILE A 306 -12.24 2.21 9.17
C ILE A 306 -11.65 1.30 10.22
N ALA A 307 -12.24 0.13 10.38
CA ALA A 307 -11.79 -0.87 11.33
C ALA A 307 -10.31 -1.20 11.11
N ASN A 308 -9.62 -1.55 12.19
CA ASN A 308 -8.26 -2.04 12.17
C ASN A 308 -8.08 -3.10 11.07
N GLY A 309 -7.27 -2.80 10.10
CA GLY A 309 -7.09 -3.64 8.91
C GLY A 309 -8.12 -3.35 7.80
N GLY A 310 -8.70 -2.17 7.74
CA GLY A 310 -9.68 -1.69 6.74
C GLY A 310 -9.25 -1.81 5.27
N MET A 311 -8.60 -2.89 4.94
CA MET A 311 -8.23 -3.25 3.56
C MET A 311 -9.45 -3.63 2.71
N ASN A 312 -10.64 -3.60 3.30
CA ASN A 312 -11.91 -3.90 2.63
C ASN A 312 -12.56 -2.67 1.98
N GLY A 313 -11.84 -1.55 1.86
CA GLY A 313 -12.34 -0.33 1.24
C GLY A 313 -13.63 0.22 1.85
N SER A 314 -13.83 0.07 3.17
CA SER A 314 -15.05 0.52 3.83
C SER A 314 -14.78 1.64 4.81
N PHE A 315 -15.55 2.73 4.69
CA PHE A 315 -15.55 3.81 5.68
C PHE A 315 -16.22 3.42 7.01
N ILE A 316 -17.07 2.41 6.99
CA ILE A 316 -17.89 2.01 8.15
C ILE A 316 -17.64 0.55 8.44
N SER A 317 -17.20 0.23 9.67
CA SER A 317 -17.12 -1.13 10.16
C SER A 317 -18.42 -1.55 10.86
N SER A 318 -18.59 -2.86 11.10
CA SER A 318 -19.75 -3.40 11.82
C SER A 318 -19.97 -2.79 13.22
N LYS A 319 -18.94 -2.21 13.82
CA LYS A 319 -18.99 -1.59 15.16
C LYS A 319 -19.17 -0.07 15.13
N ASN A 320 -19.17 0.54 13.95
CA ASN A 320 -19.22 1.97 13.71
C ASN A 320 -20.44 2.30 12.83
N GLY A 321 -20.60 3.56 12.46
CA GLY A 321 -21.79 4.03 11.74
C GLY A 321 -22.93 4.36 12.71
N LEU A 322 -22.57 4.80 13.91
CA LEU A 322 -23.52 5.27 14.92
C LEU A 322 -23.85 6.74 14.70
N ILE A 323 -25.12 7.08 14.85
CA ILE A 323 -25.64 8.44 14.66
C ILE A 323 -26.00 9.01 16.01
N PHE A 324 -25.55 10.23 16.27
CA PHE A 324 -25.80 10.97 17.51
C PHE A 324 -26.38 12.34 17.17
N ASN A 325 -27.47 12.72 17.85
CA ASN A 325 -28.08 14.04 17.68
C ASN A 325 -27.49 15.09 18.64
N HIS A 326 -26.82 14.64 19.71
CA HIS A 326 -26.16 15.49 20.67
C HIS A 326 -24.71 15.10 20.88
N ILE A 327 -23.85 16.12 20.96
CA ILE A 327 -22.39 15.91 21.16
C ILE A 327 -22.12 15.17 22.47
N ASN A 328 -22.92 15.41 23.53
CA ASN A 328 -22.71 14.75 24.83
C ASN A 328 -22.89 13.24 24.75
N ASP A 329 -23.84 12.73 23.96
CA ASP A 329 -24.05 11.31 23.79
C ASP A 329 -22.82 10.67 23.08
N LEU A 330 -22.27 11.37 22.10
CA LEU A 330 -21.03 10.94 21.41
C LEU A 330 -19.83 10.93 22.37
N ILE A 331 -19.68 11.97 23.20
CA ILE A 331 -18.58 12.05 24.19
C ILE A 331 -18.75 10.94 25.25
N ASN A 332 -19.97 10.69 25.74
CA ASN A 332 -20.25 9.62 26.70
C ASN A 332 -19.85 8.25 26.11
N LEU A 333 -20.17 7.98 24.83
CA LEU A 333 -19.73 6.75 24.18
C LEU A 333 -18.21 6.63 24.13
N PHE A 334 -17.50 7.72 23.86
CA PHE A 334 -16.03 7.69 23.84
C PHE A 334 -15.46 7.35 25.23
N ILE A 335 -16.04 7.91 26.27
CA ILE A 335 -15.68 7.66 27.67
C ILE A 335 -15.95 6.19 28.03
N GLU A 336 -17.15 5.69 27.73
CA GLU A 336 -17.54 4.30 28.00
C GLU A 336 -16.63 3.28 27.29
N ARG A 337 -16.32 3.52 26.03
CA ARG A 337 -15.47 2.61 25.25
C ARG A 337 -14.02 2.62 25.71
N SER A 338 -13.57 3.68 26.38
CA SER A 338 -12.19 3.89 26.89
C SER A 338 -11.06 3.37 25.98
N ASN A 339 -11.35 3.24 24.70
CA ASN A 339 -10.40 2.79 23.69
C ASN A 339 -9.65 4.01 23.14
N SER A 340 -8.40 3.90 23.10
CA SER A 340 -7.39 4.89 22.73
C SER A 340 -7.37 5.31 21.27
N THR A 341 -8.13 4.68 20.41
CA THR A 341 -8.16 5.04 18.99
C THR A 341 -9.01 6.27 18.77
N GLY A 342 -8.48 7.21 18.00
CA GLY A 342 -9.26 8.34 17.50
C GLY A 342 -10.43 7.87 16.65
N TYR A 343 -11.55 8.60 16.76
CA TYR A 343 -12.74 8.38 15.96
C TYR A 343 -12.83 9.43 14.87
N THR A 344 -13.36 9.04 13.72
CA THR A 344 -13.68 9.97 12.64
C THR A 344 -15.16 10.27 12.67
N ILE A 345 -15.50 11.56 12.66
CA ILE A 345 -16.87 12.05 12.79
C ILE A 345 -17.22 12.86 11.56
N VAL A 346 -18.31 12.49 10.90
CA VAL A 346 -18.95 13.29 9.85
C VAL A 346 -20.02 14.17 10.51
N ILE A 347 -19.95 15.47 10.28
CA ILE A 347 -20.85 16.46 10.90
C ILE A 347 -21.89 16.86 9.86
N LEU A 348 -23.16 16.64 10.17
CA LEU A 348 -24.30 16.75 9.26
C LEU A 348 -25.41 17.61 9.85
N ASN A 349 -26.37 18.01 9.01
CA ASN A 349 -27.42 18.95 9.43
C ASN A 349 -28.60 18.28 10.13
N SER A 350 -28.88 17.01 9.83
CA SER A 350 -30.03 16.28 10.35
C SER A 350 -29.77 14.77 10.45
N LYS A 351 -30.66 14.07 11.14
CA LYS A 351 -30.63 12.61 11.23
C LYS A 351 -30.80 11.96 9.85
N LYS A 352 -31.70 12.49 8.99
CA LYS A 352 -31.90 11.99 7.63
C LYS A 352 -30.63 12.13 6.82
N SER A 353 -29.95 13.27 6.88
CA SER A 353 -28.63 13.47 6.24
C SER A 353 -27.61 12.45 6.72
N ALA A 354 -27.60 12.13 8.01
CA ALA A 354 -26.65 11.16 8.56
C ALA A 354 -26.95 9.73 8.12
N GLU A 355 -28.22 9.34 8.06
CA GLU A 355 -28.64 8.02 7.58
C GLU A 355 -28.28 7.85 6.09
N ASN A 356 -28.60 8.83 5.26
CA ASN A 356 -28.27 8.81 3.84
C ASN A 356 -26.74 8.79 3.59
N CYS A 357 -25.99 9.67 4.27
CA CYS A 357 -24.53 9.68 4.19
C CYS A 357 -23.93 8.33 4.60
N LYS A 358 -24.48 7.70 5.66
CA LYS A 358 -24.06 6.38 6.12
C LYS A 358 -24.23 5.32 5.03
N ILE A 359 -25.34 5.35 4.29
CA ILE A 359 -25.58 4.43 3.16
C ILE A 359 -24.59 4.72 2.03
N ALA A 360 -24.45 5.97 1.62
CA ALA A 360 -23.57 6.37 0.52
C ALA A 360 -22.09 6.00 0.80
N LEU A 361 -21.63 6.10 2.05
CA LEU A 361 -20.28 5.69 2.44
C LEU A 361 -20.02 4.18 2.30
N GLN A 362 -21.06 3.37 2.11
CA GLN A 362 -20.98 1.94 1.87
C GLN A 362 -21.13 1.58 0.38
N ASN A 363 -21.49 2.54 -0.46
CA ASN A 363 -21.67 2.34 -1.88
C ASN A 363 -20.33 2.28 -2.63
N PRO A 364 -20.29 1.61 -3.80
CA PRO A 364 -19.07 1.41 -4.57
C PRO A 364 -18.28 2.68 -4.85
N LEU A 365 -18.91 3.80 -5.21
CA LEU A 365 -18.22 5.04 -5.56
C LEU A 365 -17.31 5.56 -4.44
N LEU A 366 -17.83 5.69 -3.21
CA LEU A 366 -17.02 6.16 -2.09
C LEU A 366 -16.06 5.06 -1.60
N ARG A 367 -16.48 3.80 -1.62
CA ARG A 367 -15.58 2.67 -1.33
C ARG A 367 -14.40 2.58 -2.31
N PHE A 368 -14.62 2.88 -3.58
CA PHE A 368 -13.57 2.98 -4.58
C PHE A 368 -12.51 4.02 -4.18
N THR A 369 -12.91 5.23 -3.76
CA THR A 369 -11.96 6.23 -3.26
C THR A 369 -11.20 5.74 -2.03
N CYS A 370 -11.87 5.00 -1.15
CA CYS A 370 -11.27 4.40 0.03
C CYS A 370 -10.21 3.36 -0.37
N TYR A 371 -10.51 2.42 -1.27
CA TYR A 371 -9.57 1.43 -1.77
C TYR A 371 -8.33 2.06 -2.41
N LYS A 372 -8.53 3.08 -3.25
CA LYS A 372 -7.44 3.76 -3.95
C LYS A 372 -6.53 4.57 -3.02
N THR A 373 -7.08 5.14 -1.96
CA THR A 373 -6.34 6.06 -1.08
C THR A 373 -5.86 5.43 0.23
N GLN A 374 -6.40 4.26 0.57
CA GLN A 374 -5.99 3.52 1.75
C GLN A 374 -4.73 2.69 1.48
N ILE A 375 -3.59 3.19 1.88
CA ILE A 375 -2.28 2.60 1.56
C ILE A 375 -1.77 1.71 2.68
N ASP A 376 -2.18 1.99 3.92
CA ASP A 376 -1.80 1.21 5.10
C ASP A 376 -2.97 1.08 6.08
N GLN A 377 -2.70 0.45 7.23
CA GLN A 377 -3.71 0.25 8.28
C GLN A 377 -4.18 1.55 8.94
N ASN A 378 -3.40 2.63 8.82
CA ASN A 378 -3.69 3.91 9.43
C ASN A 378 -4.14 4.90 8.36
N MET A 379 -5.45 5.08 8.25
CA MET A 379 -6.00 6.10 7.36
C MET A 379 -5.78 7.49 7.93
N THR A 380 -5.17 8.35 7.12
CA THR A 380 -5.18 9.78 7.41
C THR A 380 -6.49 10.38 6.88
N ILE A 381 -7.21 11.06 7.75
CA ILE A 381 -8.48 11.74 7.43
C ILE A 381 -8.37 12.54 6.13
N ASN A 382 -7.27 13.28 5.96
CA ASN A 382 -7.09 14.16 4.81
C ASN A 382 -6.97 13.44 3.47
N LYS A 383 -6.54 12.17 3.45
CA LYS A 383 -6.35 11.45 2.18
C LYS A 383 -7.57 10.67 1.73
N VAL A 384 -8.30 10.08 2.68
CA VAL A 384 -9.42 9.19 2.36
C VAL A 384 -10.74 9.96 2.32
N TYR A 385 -10.94 10.84 3.27
CA TYR A 385 -12.22 11.54 3.41
C TYR A 385 -12.32 12.79 2.54
N LYS A 386 -11.26 13.24 1.89
CA LYS A 386 -11.31 14.44 1.03
C LYS A 386 -12.27 14.26 -0.16
N TYR A 387 -12.57 13.03 -0.53
CA TYR A 387 -13.47 12.69 -1.64
C TYR A 387 -14.92 12.48 -1.22
N VAL A 388 -15.24 12.65 0.06
CA VAL A 388 -16.63 12.68 0.52
C VAL A 388 -17.18 14.08 0.24
N PRO A 389 -18.10 14.24 -0.74
CA PRO A 389 -18.51 15.57 -1.21
C PRO A 389 -19.41 16.29 -0.19
N ALA A 390 -19.33 17.61 -0.14
CA ALA A 390 -20.22 18.46 0.66
C ALA A 390 -21.53 18.76 -0.12
N ILE A 391 -22.45 17.83 -0.11
CA ILE A 391 -23.74 17.91 -0.83
C ILE A 391 -24.91 17.99 0.13
N ASN A 392 -26.12 18.18 -0.41
CA ASN A 392 -27.33 18.00 0.36
C ASN A 392 -27.66 16.51 0.57
N TRP A 393 -27.20 15.96 1.69
CA TRP A 393 -27.42 14.55 2.04
C TRP A 393 -28.89 14.18 2.34
N GLU A 394 -29.84 15.12 2.37
CA GLU A 394 -31.27 14.82 2.49
C GLU A 394 -31.90 14.39 1.16
N ASP A 395 -31.22 14.69 0.05
CA ASP A 395 -31.63 14.28 -1.29
C ASP A 395 -31.33 12.80 -1.51
N GLU A 396 -32.36 12.03 -1.80
CA GLU A 396 -32.26 10.57 -1.93
C GLU A 396 -31.43 10.09 -3.14
N ARG A 397 -31.10 10.98 -4.09
CA ARG A 397 -30.19 10.66 -5.18
C ARG A 397 -28.81 10.23 -4.66
N CYS A 398 -28.37 10.73 -3.51
CA CYS A 398 -27.11 10.30 -2.91
C CYS A 398 -27.06 8.83 -2.47
N LEU A 399 -28.19 8.12 -2.47
CA LEU A 399 -28.27 6.70 -2.11
C LEU A 399 -27.74 5.77 -3.19
N THR A 400 -27.54 6.27 -4.40
CA THR A 400 -26.95 5.52 -5.53
C THR A 400 -25.70 6.20 -6.04
N ASP A 401 -24.75 5.44 -6.60
CA ASP A 401 -23.53 6.01 -7.16
C ASP A 401 -23.80 6.93 -8.35
N GLU A 402 -24.74 6.54 -9.24
CA GLU A 402 -25.19 7.35 -10.35
C GLU A 402 -25.77 8.69 -9.88
N GLY A 403 -26.73 8.63 -8.95
CA GLY A 403 -27.36 9.84 -8.42
C GLY A 403 -26.39 10.74 -7.63
N LEU A 404 -25.44 10.14 -6.89
CA LEU A 404 -24.41 10.90 -6.20
C LEU A 404 -23.50 11.65 -7.19
N LEU A 405 -23.10 11.01 -8.29
CA LEU A 405 -22.32 11.64 -9.37
C LEU A 405 -23.13 12.77 -10.04
N GLU A 406 -24.41 12.56 -10.34
CA GLU A 406 -25.30 13.59 -10.90
C GLU A 406 -25.40 14.82 -9.94
N MET A 407 -25.55 14.59 -8.63
CA MET A 407 -25.55 15.65 -7.63
C MET A 407 -24.22 16.42 -7.60
N CYS A 408 -23.13 15.77 -7.99
CA CYS A 408 -21.83 16.39 -8.15
C CYS A 408 -21.61 17.05 -9.51
N GLY A 409 -22.66 17.13 -10.35
CA GLY A 409 -22.62 17.80 -11.67
C GLY A 409 -22.13 16.91 -12.81
N CYS A 410 -22.02 15.60 -12.59
CA CYS A 410 -21.72 14.67 -13.67
C CYS A 410 -22.90 14.54 -14.64
N PRO A 411 -22.71 14.61 -15.97
CA PRO A 411 -23.74 14.31 -16.95
C PRO A 411 -24.31 12.89 -16.74
N LYS A 412 -25.61 12.74 -16.92
CA LYS A 412 -26.34 11.51 -16.60
C LYS A 412 -25.81 10.25 -17.31
N ASP A 413 -25.47 10.39 -18.58
CA ASP A 413 -24.89 9.32 -19.39
C ASP A 413 -23.52 8.87 -18.83
N LYS A 414 -22.66 9.82 -18.48
CA LYS A 414 -21.36 9.54 -17.86
C LYS A 414 -21.51 9.02 -16.42
N ALA A 415 -22.46 9.53 -15.64
CA ALA A 415 -22.70 9.09 -14.27
C ALA A 415 -23.00 7.59 -14.22
N LYS A 416 -23.80 7.09 -15.16
CA LYS A 416 -24.11 5.65 -15.29
C LYS A 416 -22.86 4.84 -15.64
N GLU A 417 -22.07 5.29 -16.63
CA GLU A 417 -20.83 4.62 -17.04
C GLU A 417 -19.83 4.55 -15.88
N TYR A 418 -19.65 5.66 -15.16
CA TYR A 418 -18.72 5.74 -14.03
C TYR A 418 -19.19 4.90 -12.84
N ALA A 419 -20.48 4.89 -12.53
CA ALA A 419 -21.05 4.04 -11.48
C ALA A 419 -20.81 2.55 -11.78
N GLU A 420 -20.96 2.11 -13.02
CA GLU A 420 -20.67 0.73 -13.43
C GLU A 420 -19.17 0.40 -13.31
N TYR A 421 -18.29 1.31 -13.75
CA TYR A 421 -16.86 1.14 -13.64
C TYR A 421 -16.41 0.96 -12.17
N VAL A 422 -16.82 1.85 -11.27
CA VAL A 422 -16.42 1.78 -9.87
C VAL A 422 -17.00 0.57 -9.17
N LYS A 423 -18.23 0.15 -9.54
CA LYS A 423 -18.84 -1.08 -9.04
C LYS A 423 -18.00 -2.31 -9.39
N ASN A 424 -17.64 -2.47 -10.65
CA ASN A 424 -16.81 -3.58 -11.13
C ASN A 424 -15.47 -3.61 -10.41
N TYR A 425 -14.81 -2.45 -10.25
CA TYR A 425 -13.56 -2.33 -9.51
C TYR A 425 -13.70 -2.81 -8.06
N VAL A 426 -14.73 -2.35 -7.35
CA VAL A 426 -14.96 -2.71 -5.95
C VAL A 426 -15.29 -4.19 -5.80
N GLU A 427 -16.10 -4.77 -6.70
CA GLU A 427 -16.42 -6.20 -6.69
C GLU A 427 -15.19 -7.08 -6.89
N GLU A 428 -14.25 -6.70 -7.75
CA GLU A 428 -12.99 -7.41 -7.93
C GLU A 428 -12.13 -7.35 -6.66
N ARG A 429 -12.04 -6.18 -6.04
CA ARG A 429 -11.31 -6.02 -4.77
C ARG A 429 -11.96 -6.80 -3.63
N ASP A 430 -13.28 -6.85 -3.54
CA ASP A 430 -13.99 -7.63 -2.54
C ASP A 430 -13.73 -9.14 -2.71
N LYS A 431 -13.72 -9.66 -3.94
CA LYS A 431 -13.37 -11.06 -4.24
C LYS A 431 -11.96 -11.40 -3.77
N GLU A 432 -11.00 -10.52 -4.04
CA GLU A 432 -9.63 -10.67 -3.53
C GLU A 432 -9.59 -10.73 -2.00
N PHE A 433 -10.35 -9.88 -1.33
CA PHE A 433 -10.40 -9.82 0.13
C PHE A 433 -11.05 -11.07 0.75
N GLU A 434 -12.14 -11.57 0.18
CA GLU A 434 -12.82 -12.78 0.65
C GLU A 434 -12.00 -14.04 0.44
N SER A 435 -11.25 -14.12 -0.65
CA SER A 435 -10.35 -15.24 -0.91
C SER A 435 -9.28 -15.39 0.18
N LYS A 436 -8.91 -14.28 0.85
CA LYS A 436 -7.98 -14.26 1.99
C LYS A 436 -8.60 -14.77 3.29
N LYS A 437 -9.90 -14.50 3.52
CA LYS A 437 -10.59 -14.98 4.74
C LYS A 437 -10.77 -16.49 4.78
N LYS A 438 -10.95 -17.11 3.61
CA LYS A 438 -11.16 -18.57 3.51
C LYS A 438 -9.87 -19.38 3.67
N ARG A 439 -8.70 -18.73 3.72
CA ARG A 439 -7.38 -19.35 3.86
C ARG A 439 -6.78 -19.25 5.26
N LYS A 440 -7.47 -18.58 6.18
CA LYS A 440 -7.19 -18.56 7.62
C LYS A 440 -8.08 -19.55 8.36
#